data_b5e1d63838efb316eb31077bb6f726c2
#
_entry.id   b5e1d63838efb316eb31077bb6f726c2
#
_cell.length_a   1.000
_cell.length_b   1.000
_cell.length_c   1.000
_cell.angle_alpha   90.00
_cell.angle_beta   90.00
_cell.angle_gamma   90.00
#
_symmetry.space_group_name_H-M   'P 1'
#
loop_
_entity.id
_entity.type
_entity.pdbx_description
1 polymer ?
#
loop_
_entity_poly.entity_id
_entity_poly.type
_entity_poly.pdbx_seq_one_letter_code
_entity_poly.pdbx_strand_id
1 'polypeptide(L)'
;MNAGATAVAPAWGAEVVSSNIVGYHKINLVKGFNLVAPQFAYVGSDSLTRDISTIGDLKDANGDSMAGYDSEYIYATRMLVWDSTKQDYVNYGWAGTSPEDIDGASYASLNNTWLDMTTEETDDTVDVGQGFWVKADEAGTMTISGEVPSGNNIPAGGLVINLVAGFNMVANPYPMEVPVSTFGQLADSNGNPMAGYDGEYIYATRMMRWDSAKQDYVNYGWAGTSPEDIDGASYANLNNTWLDMTTEATTDKIPAGAAVWIKAGSAGTITFPEL
;
A
#
# COMPACT_ATOMS: atom_id res chain seq x y z
N MET A 1 61.42 40.22 16.95
CA MET A 1 61.00 38.95 16.32
C MET A 1 59.63 38.59 16.87
N ASN A 2 58.62 38.83 16.04
CA ASN A 2 57.23 38.48 16.40
C ASN A 2 56.93 37.09 15.85
N ALA A 3 56.71 36.13 16.73
CA ALA A 3 56.22 34.83 16.37
C ALA A 3 54.70 34.92 16.21
N GLY A 4 54.22 34.87 14.96
CA GLY A 4 52.80 34.79 14.66
C GLY A 4 52.27 33.40 14.97
N ALA A 5 51.32 33.31 15.89
CA ALA A 5 50.53 32.08 16.13
C ALA A 5 49.52 31.92 15.01
N THR A 6 49.69 30.92 14.15
CA THR A 6 48.68 30.47 13.19
C THR A 6 47.64 29.64 13.96
N ALA A 7 46.45 30.18 14.13
CA ALA A 7 45.28 29.41 14.61
C ALA A 7 44.89 28.42 13.52
N VAL A 8 45.05 27.12 13.79
CA VAL A 8 44.47 26.06 12.98
C VAL A 8 42.96 26.01 13.33
N ALA A 9 42.10 26.37 12.39
CA ALA A 9 40.66 26.18 12.54
C ALA A 9 40.40 24.68 12.65
N PRO A 10 39.53 24.25 13.60
CA PRO A 10 39.13 22.85 13.66
C PRO A 10 38.45 22.49 12.35
N ALA A 11 38.92 21.43 11.72
CA ALA A 11 38.19 20.83 10.60
C ALA A 11 36.87 20.33 11.15
N TRP A 12 35.81 21.05 10.85
CA TRP A 12 34.45 20.56 11.04
C TRP A 12 34.33 19.31 10.19
N GLY A 13 34.09 18.15 10.83
CA GLY A 13 33.83 16.93 10.08
C GLY A 13 32.69 17.18 9.10
N ALA A 14 32.86 16.69 7.89
CA ALA A 14 31.77 16.70 6.93
C ALA A 14 30.54 16.11 7.61
N GLU A 15 29.47 16.88 7.68
CA GLU A 15 28.18 16.39 8.13
C GLU A 15 27.76 15.29 7.16
N VAL A 16 27.77 14.04 7.62
CA VAL A 16 27.24 12.94 6.84
C VAL A 16 25.72 13.06 6.98
N VAL A 17 25.12 13.80 6.07
CA VAL A 17 23.66 13.81 5.93
C VAL A 17 23.29 12.48 5.30
N SER A 18 22.74 11.55 6.08
CA SER A 18 22.06 10.39 5.52
C SER A 18 20.81 10.91 4.80
N SER A 19 20.76 10.73 3.49
CA SER A 19 19.61 11.13 2.68
C SER A 19 18.42 10.17 2.87
N ASN A 20 18.64 9.00 3.47
CA ASN A 20 17.65 7.93 3.57
C ASN A 20 17.09 7.84 4.98
N ILE A 21 15.80 8.12 5.11
CA ILE A 21 15.07 7.96 6.36
C ILE A 21 14.53 6.53 6.40
N VAL A 22 15.06 5.72 7.31
CA VAL A 22 14.54 4.37 7.58
C VAL A 22 13.45 4.46 8.64
N GLY A 23 12.32 3.85 8.36
CA GLY A 23 11.17 3.79 9.25
C GLY A 23 10.61 2.38 9.38
N TYR A 24 9.65 2.25 10.25
CA TYR A 24 8.80 1.06 10.34
C TYR A 24 7.37 1.47 10.64
N HIS A 25 6.44 0.67 10.16
CA HIS A 25 5.03 0.80 10.49
C HIS A 25 4.51 -0.52 11.05
N LYS A 26 3.87 -0.44 12.21
CA LYS A 26 3.20 -1.56 12.84
C LYS A 26 1.71 -1.48 12.57
N ILE A 27 1.23 -2.40 11.73
CA ILE A 27 -0.18 -2.51 11.33
C ILE A 27 -0.86 -3.49 12.30
N ASN A 28 -1.95 -3.07 12.93
CA ASN A 28 -2.76 -3.97 13.74
C ASN A 28 -3.65 -4.80 12.81
N LEU A 29 -3.57 -6.12 12.97
CA LEU A 29 -4.40 -7.08 12.25
C LEU A 29 -5.53 -7.57 13.16
N VAL A 30 -6.74 -7.63 12.61
CA VAL A 30 -7.84 -8.36 13.23
C VAL A 30 -7.91 -9.77 12.65
N LYS A 31 -8.50 -10.71 13.37
CA LYS A 31 -8.82 -12.03 12.80
C LYS A 31 -9.73 -11.83 11.58
N GLY A 32 -9.41 -12.49 10.47
CA GLY A 32 -10.09 -12.33 9.19
C GLY A 32 -9.33 -11.43 8.22
N PHE A 33 -10.04 -10.71 7.38
CA PHE A 33 -9.45 -9.96 6.29
C PHE A 33 -9.00 -8.56 6.71
N ASN A 34 -7.74 -8.24 6.36
CA ASN A 34 -7.11 -6.95 6.55
C ASN A 34 -6.54 -6.48 5.21
N LEU A 35 -6.92 -5.31 4.74
CA LEU A 35 -6.38 -4.74 3.52
C LEU A 35 -5.22 -3.82 3.88
N VAL A 36 -4.01 -4.21 3.51
CA VAL A 36 -2.76 -3.58 3.93
C VAL A 36 -1.85 -3.27 2.73
N ALA A 37 -0.78 -2.54 2.97
CA ALA A 37 0.16 -2.16 1.92
C ALA A 37 1.56 -1.85 2.45
N PRO A 38 2.63 -2.05 1.65
CA PRO A 38 3.94 -1.53 1.93
C PRO A 38 4.00 -0.02 1.67
N GLN A 39 4.45 0.76 2.67
CA GLN A 39 4.69 2.20 2.52
C GLN A 39 6.18 2.53 2.35
N PHE A 40 7.05 1.56 2.50
CA PHE A 40 8.49 1.75 2.52
C PHE A 40 9.16 1.02 1.38
N ALA A 41 10.12 1.68 0.75
CA ALA A 41 11.03 1.09 -0.21
C ALA A 41 12.01 0.11 0.47
N TYR A 42 12.75 -0.64 -0.31
CA TYR A 42 13.80 -1.51 0.20
C TYR A 42 14.97 -0.67 0.74
N VAL A 43 15.55 -1.07 1.89
CA VAL A 43 16.68 -0.36 2.49
C VAL A 43 17.92 -0.48 1.59
N GLY A 44 18.51 0.66 1.26
CA GLY A 44 19.71 0.73 0.41
C GLY A 44 19.45 0.47 -1.08
N SER A 45 18.21 0.59 -1.52
CA SER A 45 17.80 0.42 -2.92
C SER A 45 16.90 1.57 -3.35
N ASP A 46 17.08 2.05 -4.59
CA ASP A 46 16.13 2.98 -5.20
C ASP A 46 14.84 2.28 -5.67
N SER A 47 14.70 0.97 -5.42
CA SER A 47 13.54 0.19 -5.84
C SER A 47 12.34 0.40 -4.91
N LEU A 48 11.19 0.72 -5.49
CA LEU A 48 9.90 0.72 -4.81
C LEU A 48 9.28 -0.68 -4.73
N THR A 49 9.92 -1.68 -5.31
CA THR A 49 9.47 -3.06 -5.36
C THR A 49 9.96 -3.83 -4.13
N ARG A 50 9.11 -4.65 -3.54
CA ARG A 50 9.38 -5.46 -2.35
C ARG A 50 9.17 -6.93 -2.66
N ASP A 51 10.11 -7.79 -2.25
CA ASP A 51 9.95 -9.24 -2.33
C ASP A 51 8.83 -9.70 -1.40
N ILE A 52 7.89 -10.46 -1.93
CA ILE A 52 6.77 -11.00 -1.14
C ILE A 52 7.28 -11.90 -0.03
N SER A 53 8.27 -12.74 -0.30
CA SER A 53 8.85 -13.68 0.68
C SER A 53 9.24 -13.03 2.00
N THR A 54 9.69 -11.77 1.98
CA THR A 54 10.23 -11.04 3.15
C THR A 54 9.37 -9.87 3.60
N ILE A 55 8.22 -9.63 2.98
CA ILE A 55 7.39 -8.47 3.33
C ILE A 55 6.68 -8.67 4.67
N GLY A 56 7.04 -7.86 5.64
CA GLY A 56 6.42 -7.80 6.96
C GLY A 56 6.83 -8.94 7.90
N ASP A 57 6.80 -8.64 9.20
CA ASP A 57 6.97 -9.58 10.29
C ASP A 57 5.62 -9.69 11.02
N LEU A 58 5.06 -10.91 11.05
CA LEU A 58 3.75 -11.17 11.63
C LEU A 58 3.89 -11.73 13.05
N LYS A 59 3.24 -11.05 13.99
CA LYS A 59 3.21 -11.42 15.40
C LYS A 59 1.78 -11.54 15.89
N ASP A 60 1.54 -12.54 16.74
CA ASP A 60 0.29 -12.67 17.49
C ASP A 60 0.17 -11.62 18.62
N ALA A 61 -0.86 -11.70 19.42
CA ALA A 61 -1.08 -10.79 20.55
C ALA A 61 -0.05 -10.93 21.68
N ASN A 62 0.68 -12.05 21.75
CA ASN A 62 1.73 -12.31 22.73
C ASN A 62 3.11 -11.83 22.25
N GLY A 63 3.23 -11.50 20.96
CA GLY A 63 4.49 -11.14 20.32
C GLY A 63 5.25 -12.33 19.74
N ASP A 64 4.65 -13.52 19.74
CA ASP A 64 5.17 -14.70 19.08
C ASP A 64 4.86 -14.64 17.58
N SER A 65 5.54 -15.44 16.75
CA SER A 65 5.21 -15.54 15.35
C SER A 65 3.78 -16.01 15.18
N MET A 66 3.02 -15.35 14.30
CA MET A 66 1.66 -15.75 13.96
C MET A 66 1.64 -17.16 13.38
N ALA A 67 0.58 -17.93 13.68
CA ALA A 67 0.40 -19.27 13.15
C ALA A 67 0.42 -19.28 11.61
N GLY A 68 1.17 -20.20 11.08
CA GLY A 68 1.39 -20.34 9.65
C GLY A 68 0.94 -21.68 9.08
N TYR A 69 1.87 -22.40 8.46
CA TYR A 69 1.65 -23.71 7.85
C TYR A 69 1.35 -24.78 8.90
N ASP A 70 0.30 -25.57 8.69
CA ASP A 70 -0.19 -26.56 9.66
C ASP A 70 0.03 -28.03 9.25
N SER A 71 0.95 -28.32 8.34
CA SER A 71 1.29 -29.66 7.86
C SER A 71 0.22 -30.39 7.01
N GLU A 72 -0.95 -29.83 6.85
CA GLU A 72 -2.02 -30.38 5.98
C GLU A 72 -2.16 -29.60 4.66
N TYR A 73 -1.11 -28.87 4.21
CA TYR A 73 -1.12 -27.94 3.08
C TYR A 73 -2.11 -26.76 3.28
N ILE A 74 -2.47 -26.50 4.52
CA ILE A 74 -3.37 -25.41 4.89
C ILE A 74 -2.55 -24.34 5.60
N TYR A 75 -2.56 -23.15 5.04
CA TYR A 75 -2.00 -21.99 5.70
C TYR A 75 -3.07 -21.29 6.52
N ALA A 76 -2.85 -21.18 7.83
CA ALA A 76 -3.73 -20.47 8.73
C ALA A 76 -3.79 -18.98 8.37
N THR A 77 -2.62 -18.38 8.11
CA THR A 77 -2.49 -16.99 7.68
C THR A 77 -2.06 -16.93 6.22
N ARG A 78 -2.74 -16.11 5.42
CA ARG A 78 -2.54 -16.02 3.96
C ARG A 78 -2.43 -14.57 3.51
N MET A 79 -1.64 -14.35 2.46
CA MET A 79 -1.62 -13.12 1.68
C MET A 79 -2.29 -13.37 0.33
N LEU A 80 -3.08 -12.39 -0.14
CA LEU A 80 -3.70 -12.42 -1.46
C LEU A 80 -3.34 -11.12 -2.17
N VAL A 81 -2.55 -11.23 -3.22
CA VAL A 81 -2.12 -10.10 -4.06
C VAL A 81 -2.99 -10.07 -5.30
N TRP A 82 -3.56 -8.91 -5.60
CA TRP A 82 -4.40 -8.73 -6.77
C TRP A 82 -3.58 -8.51 -8.03
N ASP A 83 -3.76 -9.37 -9.03
CA ASP A 83 -3.27 -9.16 -10.39
C ASP A 83 -4.34 -8.41 -11.19
N SER A 84 -4.16 -7.12 -11.38
CA SER A 84 -5.14 -6.27 -12.09
C SER A 84 -5.28 -6.63 -13.56
N THR A 85 -4.26 -7.24 -14.16
CA THR A 85 -4.31 -7.68 -15.57
C THR A 85 -5.16 -8.93 -15.74
N LYS A 86 -5.01 -9.89 -14.84
CA LYS A 86 -5.80 -11.12 -14.82
C LYS A 86 -7.17 -10.95 -14.17
N GLN A 87 -7.37 -9.89 -13.39
CA GLN A 87 -8.55 -9.68 -12.53
C GLN A 87 -8.78 -10.87 -11.57
N ASP A 88 -7.68 -11.37 -10.97
CA ASP A 88 -7.69 -12.53 -10.08
C ASP A 88 -6.59 -12.38 -9.01
N TYR A 89 -6.64 -13.24 -8.00
CA TYR A 89 -5.68 -13.24 -6.90
C TYR A 89 -4.55 -14.25 -7.10
N VAL A 90 -3.33 -13.81 -6.75
CA VAL A 90 -2.22 -14.71 -6.45
C VAL A 90 -2.17 -14.87 -4.92
N ASN A 91 -2.04 -16.12 -4.46
CA ASN A 91 -2.12 -16.47 -3.05
C ASN A 91 -0.77 -16.93 -2.52
N TYR A 92 -0.45 -16.50 -1.28
CA TYR A 92 0.75 -16.90 -0.55
C TYR A 92 0.36 -17.33 0.85
N GLY A 93 1.11 -18.28 1.41
CA GLY A 93 0.94 -18.75 2.77
C GLY A 93 2.05 -18.27 3.70
N TRP A 94 1.73 -17.92 4.94
CA TRP A 94 2.72 -17.62 5.97
C TRP A 94 3.32 -18.91 6.54
N ALA A 95 4.63 -19.07 6.50
CA ALA A 95 5.29 -20.29 7.00
C ALA A 95 5.25 -20.41 8.52
N GLY A 96 5.29 -19.29 9.25
CA GLY A 96 5.38 -19.31 10.71
C GLY A 96 6.74 -19.80 11.21
N THR A 97 6.77 -20.35 12.43
CA THR A 97 8.03 -20.77 13.10
C THR A 97 8.45 -22.20 12.89
N SER A 98 7.59 -23.03 12.34
CA SER A 98 7.86 -24.47 12.18
C SER A 98 7.16 -25.01 10.93
N PRO A 99 7.65 -24.68 9.73
CA PRO A 99 7.28 -25.48 8.59
C PRO A 99 8.00 -26.84 8.68
N GLU A 100 7.69 -27.60 9.77
CA GLU A 100 8.12 -28.98 9.89
C GLU A 100 7.18 -29.83 9.04
N ASP A 101 7.78 -30.76 8.26
CA ASP A 101 7.10 -31.81 7.53
C ASP A 101 6.42 -31.46 6.20
N ILE A 102 7.06 -30.64 5.40
CA ILE A 102 6.89 -30.84 3.96
C ILE A 102 7.85 -31.97 3.59
N ASP A 103 7.33 -33.19 3.37
CA ASP A 103 8.11 -34.40 3.06
C ASP A 103 9.20 -34.78 4.09
N GLY A 104 9.06 -34.42 5.37
CA GLY A 104 10.00 -34.77 6.44
C GLY A 104 11.35 -34.03 6.38
N ALA A 105 11.44 -32.95 5.60
CA ALA A 105 12.60 -32.08 5.59
C ALA A 105 12.40 -30.91 6.56
N SER A 106 13.50 -30.38 7.12
CA SER A 106 13.48 -29.16 7.93
C SER A 106 13.60 -27.94 7.01
N TYR A 107 12.59 -27.08 7.01
CA TYR A 107 12.58 -25.82 6.26
C TYR A 107 12.81 -24.60 7.19
N ALA A 108 13.70 -24.76 8.17
CA ALA A 108 14.03 -23.69 9.12
C ALA A 108 14.49 -22.39 8.43
N SER A 109 15.04 -22.46 7.22
CA SER A 109 15.37 -21.30 6.39
C SER A 109 14.15 -20.53 5.91
N LEU A 110 12.98 -21.16 5.89
CA LEU A 110 11.71 -20.56 5.44
C LEU A 110 10.88 -20.03 6.61
N ASN A 111 11.39 -20.14 7.85
CA ASN A 111 10.69 -19.61 9.02
C ASN A 111 10.39 -18.11 8.84
N ASN A 112 9.14 -17.76 9.15
CA ASN A 112 8.67 -16.37 9.10
C ASN A 112 8.83 -15.73 7.69
N THR A 113 8.58 -16.52 6.65
CA THR A 113 8.52 -16.06 5.26
C THR A 113 7.15 -16.34 4.65
N TRP A 114 6.86 -15.65 3.55
CA TRP A 114 5.74 -15.98 2.70
C TRP A 114 6.19 -16.96 1.63
N LEU A 115 5.43 -18.01 1.47
CA LEU A 115 5.65 -19.06 0.48
C LEU A 115 4.54 -19.02 -0.56
N ASP A 116 4.81 -19.53 -1.75
CA ASP A 116 3.74 -19.82 -2.68
C ASP A 116 2.83 -20.94 -2.15
N MET A 117 1.73 -21.23 -2.83
CA MET A 117 0.78 -22.26 -2.34
C MET A 117 1.28 -23.68 -2.59
N THR A 118 2.45 -23.87 -3.20
CA THR A 118 3.15 -25.16 -3.34
C THR A 118 4.24 -25.35 -2.30
N THR A 119 4.35 -24.45 -1.32
CA THR A 119 5.31 -24.47 -0.21
C THR A 119 6.75 -24.15 -0.61
N GLU A 120 6.93 -23.49 -1.74
CA GLU A 120 8.24 -23.06 -2.23
C GLU A 120 8.47 -21.57 -1.97
N GLU A 121 9.73 -21.14 -1.97
CA GLU A 121 10.09 -19.72 -1.99
C GLU A 121 9.54 -19.07 -3.25
N THR A 122 9.09 -17.83 -3.13
CA THR A 122 8.59 -17.05 -4.26
C THR A 122 9.52 -15.88 -4.56
N ASP A 123 9.74 -15.65 -5.86
CA ASP A 123 10.41 -14.46 -6.39
C ASP A 123 9.43 -13.35 -6.75
N ASP A 124 8.14 -13.54 -6.45
CA ASP A 124 7.11 -12.54 -6.71
C ASP A 124 7.31 -11.30 -5.85
N THR A 125 6.84 -10.18 -6.37
CA THR A 125 7.03 -8.86 -5.75
C THR A 125 5.74 -8.07 -5.64
N VAL A 126 5.75 -7.08 -4.75
CA VAL A 126 4.69 -6.08 -4.61
C VAL A 126 5.31 -4.68 -4.54
N ASP A 127 4.72 -3.73 -5.24
CA ASP A 127 5.24 -2.36 -5.29
C ASP A 127 4.68 -1.49 -4.16
N VAL A 128 5.44 -0.48 -3.74
CA VAL A 128 4.90 0.64 -2.95
C VAL A 128 3.76 1.29 -3.75
N GLY A 129 2.62 1.45 -3.11
CA GLY A 129 1.40 1.90 -3.79
C GLY A 129 0.48 0.78 -4.29
N GLN A 130 0.90 -0.48 -4.21
CA GLN A 130 0.06 -1.65 -4.41
C GLN A 130 -0.36 -2.24 -3.06
N GLY A 131 -1.63 -2.58 -2.91
CA GLY A 131 -2.15 -3.25 -1.72
C GLY A 131 -2.25 -4.75 -1.86
N PHE A 132 -2.45 -5.42 -0.73
CA PHE A 132 -2.75 -6.85 -0.67
C PHE A 132 -3.61 -7.17 0.56
N TRP A 133 -4.32 -8.28 0.52
CA TRP A 133 -5.01 -8.80 1.67
C TRP A 133 -4.09 -9.64 2.54
N VAL A 134 -4.22 -9.47 3.86
CA VAL A 134 -3.79 -10.46 4.84
C VAL A 134 -5.03 -11.04 5.49
N LYS A 135 -5.29 -12.33 5.24
CA LYS A 135 -6.26 -13.11 5.97
C LYS A 135 -5.55 -13.70 7.18
N ALA A 136 -5.66 -13.03 8.32
CA ALA A 136 -5.05 -13.46 9.56
C ALA A 136 -5.94 -14.50 10.29
N ASP A 137 -5.34 -15.57 10.79
CA ASP A 137 -6.06 -16.57 11.58
C ASP A 137 -6.47 -16.05 12.95
N GLU A 138 -5.69 -15.14 13.49
CA GLU A 138 -5.91 -14.50 14.79
C GLU A 138 -5.59 -13.01 14.75
N ALA A 139 -5.95 -12.29 15.80
CA ALA A 139 -5.55 -10.88 15.93
C ALA A 139 -4.06 -10.77 16.25
N GLY A 140 -3.41 -9.78 15.67
CA GLY A 140 -1.97 -9.60 15.85
C GLY A 140 -1.46 -8.33 15.18
N THR A 141 -0.24 -8.38 14.71
CA THR A 141 0.40 -7.24 14.05
C THR A 141 1.25 -7.69 12.86
N MET A 142 1.34 -6.82 11.86
CA MET A 142 2.31 -6.92 10.77
C MET A 142 3.23 -5.71 10.84
N THR A 143 4.53 -5.92 10.93
CA THR A 143 5.51 -4.83 10.93
C THR A 143 6.22 -4.77 9.60
N ILE A 144 6.10 -3.66 8.89
CA ILE A 144 6.81 -3.40 7.63
C ILE A 144 7.85 -2.31 7.91
N SER A 145 9.10 -2.56 7.53
CA SER A 145 10.20 -1.61 7.67
C SER A 145 10.86 -1.34 6.31
N GLY A 146 11.53 -0.21 6.19
CA GLY A 146 12.23 0.18 4.97
C GLY A 146 12.54 1.66 4.94
N GLU A 147 12.94 2.16 3.79
CA GLU A 147 13.18 3.58 3.55
C GLU A 147 11.89 4.30 3.19
N VAL A 148 11.69 5.48 3.75
CA VAL A 148 10.57 6.34 3.35
C VAL A 148 10.78 6.76 1.90
N PRO A 149 9.83 6.48 1.00
CA PRO A 149 9.93 6.92 -0.38
C PRO A 149 10.11 8.44 -0.46
N SER A 150 11.11 8.89 -1.16
CA SER A 150 11.48 10.31 -1.27
C SER A 150 11.96 10.63 -2.68
N GLY A 151 12.38 11.84 -2.94
CA GLY A 151 12.83 12.30 -4.26
C GLY A 151 13.94 11.46 -4.92
N ASN A 152 14.60 10.55 -4.19
CA ASN A 152 15.56 9.61 -4.79
C ASN A 152 14.88 8.38 -5.40
N ASN A 153 13.74 7.95 -4.85
CA ASN A 153 13.01 6.76 -5.30
C ASN A 153 11.65 7.11 -5.94
N ILE A 154 11.08 8.29 -5.70
CA ILE A 154 9.88 8.75 -6.40
C ILE A 154 10.30 9.61 -7.58
N PRO A 155 9.85 9.30 -8.81
CA PRO A 155 10.14 10.14 -9.97
C PRO A 155 9.67 11.58 -9.78
N ALA A 156 10.37 12.53 -10.41
CA ALA A 156 9.90 13.92 -10.46
C ALA A 156 8.47 13.95 -11.03
N GLY A 157 7.53 14.47 -10.25
CA GLY A 157 6.09 14.45 -10.58
C GLY A 157 5.27 13.45 -9.76
N GLY A 158 5.90 12.66 -8.88
CA GLY A 158 5.25 11.78 -7.94
C GLY A 158 5.22 10.31 -8.33
N LEU A 159 4.59 9.49 -7.48
CA LEU A 159 4.37 8.06 -7.75
C LEU A 159 3.17 7.89 -8.67
N VAL A 160 3.40 7.28 -9.83
CA VAL A 160 2.35 6.98 -10.82
C VAL A 160 2.06 5.49 -10.81
N ILE A 161 0.80 5.13 -10.59
CA ILE A 161 0.31 3.75 -10.64
C ILE A 161 -0.61 3.61 -11.85
N ASN A 162 -0.34 2.63 -12.70
CA ASN A 162 -1.19 2.33 -13.85
C ASN A 162 -2.47 1.63 -13.39
N LEU A 163 -3.60 2.07 -13.92
CA LEU A 163 -4.91 1.48 -13.70
C LEU A 163 -5.40 0.80 -14.97
N VAL A 164 -5.93 -0.40 -14.84
CA VAL A 164 -6.72 -1.04 -15.91
C VAL A 164 -8.19 -0.71 -15.72
N ALA A 165 -8.98 -0.79 -16.77
CA ALA A 165 -10.44 -0.77 -16.63
C ALA A 165 -10.89 -1.96 -15.76
N GLY A 166 -11.71 -1.71 -14.77
CA GLY A 166 -12.09 -2.71 -13.78
C GLY A 166 -11.41 -2.49 -12.42
N PHE A 167 -11.16 -3.56 -11.68
CA PHE A 167 -10.66 -3.49 -10.32
C PHE A 167 -9.14 -3.37 -10.25
N ASN A 168 -8.67 -2.42 -9.46
CA ASN A 168 -7.26 -2.17 -9.14
C ASN A 168 -7.12 -2.03 -7.62
N MET A 169 -6.13 -2.67 -7.04
CA MET A 169 -5.84 -2.51 -5.62
C MET A 169 -4.71 -1.50 -5.46
N VAL A 170 -5.04 -0.34 -4.90
CA VAL A 170 -4.14 0.81 -4.77
C VAL A 170 -3.93 1.13 -3.31
N ALA A 171 -2.71 1.43 -2.93
CA ALA A 171 -2.34 1.74 -1.56
C ALA A 171 -2.02 3.21 -1.33
N ASN A 172 -2.18 3.64 -0.09
CA ASN A 172 -1.59 4.88 0.39
C ASN A 172 -0.05 4.72 0.44
N PRO A 173 0.71 5.38 -0.46
CA PRO A 173 2.16 5.21 -0.51
C PRO A 173 2.90 5.99 0.58
N TYR A 174 2.18 6.80 1.36
CA TYR A 174 2.78 7.67 2.36
C TYR A 174 2.78 7.03 3.75
N PRO A 175 3.77 7.31 4.59
CA PRO A 175 3.81 6.84 5.98
C PRO A 175 2.90 7.67 6.91
N MET A 176 1.90 8.33 6.36
CA MET A 176 0.91 9.17 7.05
C MET A 176 -0.48 8.96 6.47
N GLU A 177 -1.51 9.33 7.22
CA GLU A 177 -2.88 9.32 6.72
C GLU A 177 -3.11 10.39 5.64
N VAL A 178 -3.89 10.06 4.63
CA VAL A 178 -4.26 10.96 3.53
C VAL A 178 -5.77 11.16 3.51
N PRO A 179 -6.28 12.42 3.40
CA PRO A 179 -7.71 12.63 3.21
C PRO A 179 -8.22 11.90 1.96
N VAL A 180 -9.38 11.26 2.07
CA VAL A 180 -10.01 10.59 0.92
C VAL A 180 -10.18 11.55 -0.25
N SER A 181 -10.63 12.78 0.02
CA SER A 181 -10.87 13.81 -1.02
C SER A 181 -9.66 14.12 -1.90
N THR A 182 -8.44 13.90 -1.38
CA THR A 182 -7.17 14.17 -2.09
C THR A 182 -6.36 12.92 -2.37
N PHE A 183 -6.95 11.73 -2.23
CA PHE A 183 -6.27 10.45 -2.43
C PHE A 183 -5.96 10.22 -3.90
N GLY A 184 -4.79 10.68 -4.34
CA GLY A 184 -4.27 10.59 -5.70
C GLY A 184 -5.07 11.41 -6.73
N GLN A 185 -4.45 11.66 -7.87
CA GLN A 185 -5.07 12.31 -9.03
C GLN A 185 -5.28 11.28 -10.13
N LEU A 186 -6.51 11.17 -10.61
CA LEU A 186 -6.88 10.20 -11.66
C LEU A 186 -6.82 10.84 -13.05
N ALA A 187 -6.15 10.17 -13.96
CA ALA A 187 -6.13 10.55 -15.37
C ALA A 187 -6.42 9.34 -16.27
N ASP A 188 -7.06 9.58 -17.41
CA ASP A 188 -7.25 8.58 -18.47
C ASP A 188 -5.93 8.31 -19.22
N SER A 189 -5.95 7.40 -20.18
CA SER A 189 -4.77 7.04 -20.98
C SER A 189 -4.23 8.19 -21.85
N ASN A 190 -4.97 9.29 -22.01
CA ASN A 190 -4.56 10.48 -22.74
C ASN A 190 -4.03 11.58 -21.82
N GLY A 191 -4.05 11.35 -20.50
CA GLY A 191 -3.64 12.33 -19.49
C GLY A 191 -4.74 13.34 -19.13
N ASN A 192 -5.98 13.15 -19.60
CA ASN A 192 -7.11 13.97 -19.16
C ASN A 192 -7.66 13.44 -17.82
N PRO A 193 -8.32 14.27 -17.02
CA PRO A 193 -9.03 13.80 -15.84
C PRO A 193 -9.97 12.63 -16.18
N MET A 194 -9.88 11.55 -15.37
CA MET A 194 -10.71 10.38 -15.57
C MET A 194 -12.19 10.71 -15.39
N ALA A 195 -13.05 10.07 -16.19
CA ALA A 195 -14.50 10.22 -16.09
C ALA A 195 -14.99 9.82 -14.68
N GLY A 196 -15.86 10.64 -14.14
CA GLY A 196 -16.37 10.48 -12.78
C GLY A 196 -17.89 10.34 -12.75
N TYR A 197 -18.54 11.28 -12.05
CA TYR A 197 -19.98 11.32 -11.88
C TYR A 197 -20.70 11.66 -13.19
N ASP A 198 -21.76 10.96 -13.53
CA ASP A 198 -22.47 11.06 -14.80
C ASP A 198 -23.88 11.70 -14.71
N GLY A 199 -24.24 12.29 -13.58
CA GLY A 199 -25.53 12.96 -13.40
C GLY A 199 -26.70 12.05 -13.00
N GLU A 200 -26.52 10.72 -13.00
CA GLU A 200 -27.55 9.74 -12.61
C GLU A 200 -27.21 9.00 -11.31
N TYR A 201 -26.44 9.62 -10.41
CA TYR A 201 -25.91 8.97 -9.19
C TYR A 201 -25.00 7.77 -9.46
N ILE A 202 -24.52 7.64 -10.69
CA ILE A 202 -23.64 6.58 -11.14
C ILE A 202 -22.23 7.16 -11.27
N TYR A 203 -21.30 6.62 -10.50
CA TYR A 203 -19.89 6.95 -10.63
C TYR A 203 -19.21 5.94 -11.56
N ALA A 204 -18.66 6.39 -12.68
CA ALA A 204 -17.87 5.56 -13.58
C ALA A 204 -16.63 5.00 -12.87
N THR A 205 -16.02 5.81 -11.99
CA THR A 205 -14.86 5.43 -11.20
C THR A 205 -15.22 5.52 -9.70
N ARG A 206 -14.94 4.44 -8.96
CA ARG A 206 -15.28 4.30 -7.54
C ARG A 206 -14.08 3.84 -6.73
N MET A 207 -14.03 4.29 -5.48
CA MET A 207 -13.12 3.76 -4.46
C MET A 207 -13.91 3.00 -3.39
N MET A 208 -13.35 1.89 -2.93
CA MET A 208 -13.91 1.11 -1.82
C MET A 208 -12.81 0.90 -0.78
N ARG A 209 -12.98 1.52 0.38
CA ARG A 209 -12.09 1.38 1.52
C ARG A 209 -12.61 0.29 2.45
N TRP A 210 -11.75 -0.67 2.77
CA TRP A 210 -12.10 -1.73 3.72
C TRP A 210 -12.09 -1.22 5.16
N ASP A 211 -13.14 -1.50 5.89
CA ASP A 211 -13.22 -1.30 7.34
C ASP A 211 -13.06 -2.66 8.02
N SER A 212 -11.86 -2.95 8.52
CA SER A 212 -11.54 -4.25 9.11
C SER A 212 -12.34 -4.53 10.40
N ALA A 213 -12.75 -3.50 11.13
CA ALA A 213 -13.56 -3.67 12.34
C ALA A 213 -15.01 -4.08 12.01
N LYS A 214 -15.55 -3.59 10.90
CA LYS A 214 -16.89 -3.92 10.43
C LYS A 214 -16.91 -5.10 9.46
N GLN A 215 -15.76 -5.47 8.89
CA GLN A 215 -15.62 -6.45 7.80
C GLN A 215 -16.54 -6.08 6.59
N ASP A 216 -16.54 -4.80 6.23
CA ASP A 216 -17.39 -4.23 5.17
C ASP A 216 -16.68 -3.06 4.48
N TYR A 217 -17.22 -2.61 3.35
CA TYR A 217 -16.66 -1.52 2.55
C TYR A 217 -17.36 -0.18 2.82
N VAL A 218 -16.56 0.87 2.89
CA VAL A 218 -17.00 2.26 2.74
C VAL A 218 -16.71 2.69 1.30
N ASN A 219 -17.72 3.23 0.61
CA ASN A 219 -17.64 3.54 -0.82
C ASN A 219 -17.56 5.05 -1.06
N TYR A 220 -16.78 5.42 -2.08
CA TYR A 220 -16.61 6.80 -2.56
C TYR A 220 -16.68 6.83 -4.07
N GLY A 221 -17.14 7.96 -4.63
CA GLY A 221 -17.20 8.20 -6.06
C GLY A 221 -16.20 9.27 -6.51
N TRP A 222 -15.63 9.12 -7.68
CA TRP A 222 -14.79 10.15 -8.29
C TRP A 222 -15.64 11.20 -8.98
N ALA A 223 -15.49 12.47 -8.62
CA ALA A 223 -16.28 13.55 -9.20
C ALA A 223 -15.97 13.85 -10.66
N GLY A 224 -14.70 13.69 -11.07
CA GLY A 224 -14.27 14.07 -12.43
C GLY A 224 -14.26 15.59 -12.63
N THR A 225 -14.37 16.04 -13.90
CA THR A 225 -14.23 17.45 -14.27
C THR A 225 -15.53 18.25 -14.29
N SER A 226 -16.67 17.59 -14.22
CA SER A 226 -17.98 18.26 -14.27
C SER A 226 -18.99 17.49 -13.45
N PRO A 227 -18.92 17.58 -12.13
CA PRO A 227 -20.07 17.23 -11.33
C PRO A 227 -21.16 18.32 -11.56
N GLU A 228 -21.65 18.45 -12.81
CA GLU A 228 -22.80 19.28 -13.12
C GLU A 228 -24.06 18.50 -12.74
N ASP A 229 -24.95 19.21 -12.05
CA ASP A 229 -26.34 18.82 -11.79
C ASP A 229 -26.61 17.72 -10.77
N ILE A 230 -26.00 17.84 -9.61
CA ILE A 230 -26.72 17.40 -8.42
C ILE A 230 -27.65 18.56 -8.06
N ASP A 231 -28.95 18.43 -8.34
CA ASP A 231 -29.99 19.45 -8.11
C ASP A 231 -29.75 20.82 -8.81
N GLY A 232 -29.03 20.86 -9.95
CA GLY A 232 -28.80 22.09 -10.70
C GLY A 232 -27.79 23.05 -10.05
N ALA A 233 -27.02 22.60 -9.07
CA ALA A 233 -25.92 23.37 -8.48
C ALA A 233 -24.59 23.06 -9.18
N SER A 234 -23.70 24.06 -9.27
CA SER A 234 -22.33 23.84 -9.75
C SER A 234 -21.45 23.40 -8.60
N TYR A 235 -20.85 22.21 -8.71
CA TYR A 235 -19.88 21.68 -7.75
C TYR A 235 -18.44 21.79 -8.27
N ALA A 236 -18.12 22.87 -8.99
CA ALA A 236 -16.79 23.07 -9.56
C ALA A 236 -15.66 23.03 -8.51
N ASN A 237 -15.95 23.34 -7.26
CA ASN A 237 -15.02 23.19 -6.14
C ASN A 237 -14.75 21.72 -5.73
N LEU A 238 -15.56 20.78 -6.23
CA LEU A 238 -15.42 19.34 -6.00
C LEU A 238 -14.79 18.61 -7.21
N ASN A 239 -14.44 19.35 -8.26
CA ASN A 239 -13.79 18.76 -9.44
C ASN A 239 -12.53 17.98 -9.05
N ASN A 240 -12.40 16.80 -9.63
CA ASN A 240 -11.25 15.93 -9.41
C ASN A 240 -10.99 15.58 -7.94
N THR A 241 -12.07 15.34 -7.20
CA THR A 241 -12.02 14.89 -5.81
C THR A 241 -12.84 13.61 -5.63
N TRP A 242 -12.57 12.90 -4.54
CA TRP A 242 -13.42 11.81 -4.11
C TRP A 242 -14.52 12.33 -3.19
N LEU A 243 -15.73 11.90 -3.47
CA LEU A 243 -16.95 12.25 -2.74
C LEU A 243 -17.48 11.02 -2.03
N ASP A 244 -18.28 11.20 -0.98
CA ASP A 244 -19.08 10.11 -0.47
C ASP A 244 -20.19 9.72 -1.50
N MET A 245 -20.91 8.65 -1.23
CA MET A 245 -21.92 8.16 -2.17
C MET A 245 -23.21 9.00 -2.17
N THR A 246 -23.28 10.04 -1.33
CA THR A 246 -24.35 11.04 -1.33
C THR A 246 -23.95 12.32 -2.08
N THR A 247 -22.79 12.27 -2.76
CA THR A 247 -22.25 13.40 -3.55
C THR A 247 -21.74 14.58 -2.73
N GLU A 248 -21.44 14.32 -1.46
CA GLU A 248 -20.90 15.35 -0.57
C GLU A 248 -19.38 15.17 -0.36
N ALA A 249 -18.73 16.27 0.04
CA ALA A 249 -17.33 16.23 0.46
C ALA A 249 -17.18 15.35 1.71
N THR A 250 -16.21 14.42 1.68
CA THR A 250 -15.92 13.54 2.82
C THR A 250 -14.77 14.08 3.66
N THR A 251 -14.83 13.85 4.96
CA THR A 251 -13.73 14.09 5.91
C THR A 251 -12.95 12.82 6.25
N ASP A 252 -13.32 11.69 5.64
CA ASP A 252 -12.66 10.41 5.85
C ASP A 252 -11.21 10.44 5.37
N LYS A 253 -10.42 9.54 5.93
CA LYS A 253 -8.99 9.41 5.61
C LYS A 253 -8.63 7.97 5.30
N ILE A 254 -7.59 7.80 4.48
CA ILE A 254 -6.92 6.53 4.24
C ILE A 254 -5.71 6.48 5.17
N PRO A 255 -5.68 5.56 6.13
CA PRO A 255 -4.54 5.41 7.04
C PRO A 255 -3.23 5.11 6.31
N ALA A 256 -2.11 5.39 6.96
CA ALA A 256 -0.83 4.85 6.53
C ALA A 256 -0.90 3.31 6.48
N GLY A 257 -0.30 2.69 5.46
CA GLY A 257 -0.32 1.24 5.28
C GLY A 257 -1.67 0.61 4.94
N ALA A 258 -2.66 1.43 4.64
CA ALA A 258 -3.94 0.95 4.15
C ALA A 258 -4.00 1.00 2.62
N ALA A 259 -4.74 0.06 2.05
CA ALA A 259 -5.07 0.05 0.64
C ALA A 259 -6.58 0.21 0.41
N VAL A 260 -6.93 0.47 -0.81
CA VAL A 260 -8.30 0.62 -1.29
C VAL A 260 -8.46 -0.09 -2.62
N TRP A 261 -9.68 -0.50 -2.93
CA TRP A 261 -10.05 -0.83 -4.29
C TRP A 261 -10.39 0.42 -5.07
N ILE A 262 -9.87 0.51 -6.29
CA ILE A 262 -10.35 1.46 -7.30
C ILE A 262 -10.96 0.66 -8.45
N LYS A 263 -12.27 0.76 -8.63
CA LYS A 263 -12.95 0.31 -9.83
C LYS A 263 -12.88 1.45 -10.83
N ALA A 264 -11.93 1.38 -11.76
CA ALA A 264 -11.75 2.39 -12.80
C ALA A 264 -12.71 2.14 -13.97
N GLY A 265 -13.39 3.19 -14.44
CA GLY A 265 -14.29 3.12 -15.60
C GLY A 265 -13.54 2.94 -16.92
N SER A 266 -12.27 3.34 -16.96
CA SER A 266 -11.37 3.17 -18.10
C SER A 266 -9.94 2.93 -17.63
N ALA A 267 -9.06 2.47 -18.53
CA ALA A 267 -7.62 2.42 -18.24
C ALA A 267 -7.06 3.85 -18.09
N GLY A 268 -6.06 4.00 -17.24
CA GLY A 268 -5.44 5.29 -16.96
C GLY A 268 -4.39 5.20 -15.86
N THR A 269 -4.27 6.24 -15.06
CA THR A 269 -3.31 6.33 -13.97
C THR A 269 -3.91 6.96 -12.72
N ILE A 270 -3.35 6.63 -11.57
CA ILE A 270 -3.46 7.44 -10.35
C ILE A 270 -2.07 7.95 -9.98
N THR A 271 -1.95 9.25 -9.72
CA THR A 271 -0.70 9.89 -9.38
C THR A 271 -0.76 10.42 -7.95
N PHE A 272 0.21 10.04 -7.15
CA PHE A 272 0.44 10.58 -5.81
C PHE A 272 1.59 11.58 -5.90
N PRO A 273 1.39 12.86 -5.52
CA PRO A 273 2.45 13.86 -5.59
C PRO A 273 3.62 13.48 -4.67
N GLU A 274 4.79 14.04 -4.94
CA GLU A 274 5.96 13.95 -4.05
C GLU A 274 5.62 14.60 -2.69
N LEU A 275 6.11 14.00 -1.59
CA LEU A 275 5.94 14.53 -0.22
C LEU A 275 6.78 15.77 0.03
#